data_6d8342b3e0aec708a71f7cddcad1307b
#
_entry.id   6d8342b3e0aec708a71f7cddcad1307b
#
_cell.length_a   1.000
_cell.length_b   1.000
_cell.length_c   1.000
_cell.angle_alpha   90.00
_cell.angle_beta   90.00
_cell.angle_gamma   90.00
#
_symmetry.space_group_name_H-M   'P 1'
#
loop_
_entity.id
_entity.type
_entity.pdbx_description
1 polymer ?
#
loop_
_entity_poly.entity_id
_entity_poly.type
_entity_poly.pdbx_seq_one_letter_code
_entity_poly.pdbx_strand_id
1 'polypeptide(L)'
;MLIEIHAIQNHSPANLNRDDLGAPKTCYFGEVLRLRISSQCIKRSIRMSDGFKLLCGGIRTRRLPQHLAKHIEERDVLSLAQSVIQHCGLLASEEEGKKKKKDVIVFLSKSAVPEMVKLLREAPQSASRSQVEKLAEQFAKLIAQERCAPDMALSGRMLEPAKPPKKTNRGKAVDSSQSEDDEDDEDEKGKNTGVWKGLDSKIEASLQVAHAVSTHEARPEVDYFVAADDIKGEDAGAAYVDEAMFASACFYKYFSVDWEQLVKNLKGYGDNHEKLAAHTVGAFIRGAATVNPTGKQNSFAAHNPPDGMLIEIKDAPISYANAFAKPAAHGDRDIISQTIAQLGQYVHDLDTGYGKPRERFWFSPNLRYPLSIVENKQEITLAQHNLKSLDELIPAVIKTIGYDWTEVQKVVVNAESTS
;
A
#
# COMPACT_ATOMS: atom_id res chain seq x y z
N MET A 1 -12.65 16.51 -2.26
CA MET A 1 -12.61 15.99 -3.65
C MET A 1 -11.91 14.64 -3.66
N LEU A 2 -12.54 13.65 -4.26
CA LEU A 2 -11.98 12.30 -4.39
C LEU A 2 -11.62 12.02 -5.84
N ILE A 3 -10.49 11.36 -6.05
CA ILE A 3 -10.06 10.83 -7.33
C ILE A 3 -10.19 9.32 -7.23
N GLU A 4 -11.24 8.78 -7.88
CA GLU A 4 -11.55 7.36 -7.83
C GLU A 4 -11.07 6.65 -9.09
N ILE A 5 -10.47 5.49 -8.92
CA ILE A 5 -9.92 4.68 -9.99
C ILE A 5 -10.54 3.28 -9.90
N HIS A 6 -11.22 2.89 -10.97
CA HIS A 6 -11.79 1.56 -11.13
C HIS A 6 -11.10 0.89 -12.32
N ALA A 7 -10.46 -0.24 -12.14
CA ALA A 7 -9.75 -0.92 -13.21
C ALA A 7 -10.28 -2.34 -13.41
N ILE A 8 -10.49 -2.69 -14.67
CA ILE A 8 -10.79 -4.05 -15.13
C ILE A 8 -9.51 -4.62 -15.73
N GLN A 9 -9.01 -5.70 -15.15
CA GLN A 9 -7.76 -6.30 -15.56
C GLN A 9 -7.87 -7.81 -15.59
N ASN A 10 -7.73 -8.38 -16.78
CA ASN A 10 -7.68 -9.82 -16.93
C ASN A 10 -6.24 -10.31 -16.82
N HIS A 11 -6.01 -11.31 -15.97
CA HIS A 11 -4.73 -11.98 -15.85
C HIS A 11 -4.76 -13.34 -16.51
N SER A 12 -3.72 -13.63 -17.29
CA SER A 12 -3.37 -14.98 -17.72
C SER A 12 -3.16 -15.90 -16.51
N PRO A 13 -3.03 -17.23 -16.67
CA PRO A 13 -2.73 -18.12 -15.57
C PRO A 13 -1.63 -17.58 -14.66
N ALA A 14 -1.89 -17.51 -13.36
CA ALA A 14 -1.02 -16.86 -12.39
C ALA A 14 -1.30 -17.29 -10.95
N ASN A 15 -0.34 -16.99 -10.05
CA ASN A 15 -0.54 -17.09 -8.62
C ASN A 15 0.06 -15.83 -7.94
N LEU A 16 -0.59 -14.70 -8.20
CA LEU A 16 -0.10 -13.36 -7.85
C LEU A 16 -0.10 -13.08 -6.35
N ASN A 17 -1.03 -13.68 -5.60
CA ASN A 17 -1.17 -13.46 -4.16
C ASN A 17 -1.64 -14.73 -3.47
N ARG A 18 -0.75 -15.36 -2.73
CA ARG A 18 -0.92 -16.68 -2.12
C ARG A 18 -1.44 -16.59 -0.69
N ASP A 19 -2.15 -17.64 -0.27
CA ASP A 19 -2.43 -17.94 1.12
C ASP A 19 -1.23 -18.64 1.81
N ASP A 20 -1.44 -19.12 3.03
CA ASP A 20 -0.40 -19.79 3.81
C ASP A 20 -0.08 -21.21 3.31
N LEU A 21 -0.94 -21.78 2.48
CA LEU A 21 -0.76 -23.09 1.83
C LEU A 21 -0.14 -22.98 0.43
N GLY A 22 0.11 -21.74 -0.03
CA GLY A 22 0.67 -21.50 -1.36
C GLY A 22 -0.35 -21.41 -2.48
N ALA A 23 -1.65 -21.60 -2.20
CA ALA A 23 -2.73 -21.45 -3.16
C ALA A 23 -3.07 -19.98 -3.44
N PRO A 24 -3.67 -19.67 -4.63
CA PRO A 24 -4.21 -18.35 -4.88
C PRO A 24 -5.23 -17.95 -3.83
N LYS A 25 -5.11 -16.74 -3.27
CA LYS A 25 -6.06 -16.24 -2.28
C LYS A 25 -7.46 -16.12 -2.85
N THR A 26 -8.44 -16.56 -2.06
CA THR A 26 -9.85 -16.52 -2.40
C THR A 26 -10.68 -15.77 -1.34
N CYS A 27 -11.94 -15.49 -1.67
CA CYS A 27 -12.99 -15.04 -0.76
C CYS A 27 -14.36 -15.37 -1.36
N TYR A 28 -15.39 -15.40 -0.55
CA TYR A 28 -16.77 -15.44 -1.02
C TYR A 28 -17.26 -14.04 -1.31
N PHE A 29 -17.88 -13.84 -2.48
CA PHE A 29 -18.56 -12.60 -2.85
C PHE A 29 -19.67 -12.90 -3.85
N GLY A 30 -20.91 -12.46 -3.55
CA GLY A 30 -22.08 -12.81 -4.35
C GLY A 30 -22.34 -14.33 -4.38
N GLU A 31 -22.21 -14.98 -3.20
CA GLU A 31 -22.49 -16.42 -2.96
C GLU A 31 -21.55 -17.40 -3.65
N VAL A 32 -20.58 -16.95 -4.43
CA VAL A 32 -19.62 -17.81 -5.12
C VAL A 32 -18.18 -17.49 -4.70
N LEU A 33 -17.31 -18.48 -4.85
CA LEU A 33 -15.88 -18.34 -4.60
C LEU A 33 -15.25 -17.44 -5.66
N ARG A 34 -14.46 -16.47 -5.24
CA ARG A 34 -13.73 -15.51 -6.08
C ARG A 34 -12.24 -15.61 -5.81
N LEU A 35 -11.44 -15.35 -6.83
CA LEU A 35 -10.02 -15.05 -6.62
C LEU A 35 -9.87 -13.63 -6.05
N ARG A 36 -8.85 -13.44 -5.22
CA ARG A 36 -8.63 -12.18 -4.51
C ARG A 36 -7.15 -11.79 -4.48
N ILE A 37 -6.88 -10.52 -4.77
CA ILE A 37 -5.57 -9.91 -4.52
C ILE A 37 -5.74 -8.92 -3.37
N SER A 38 -4.99 -9.09 -2.28
CA SER A 38 -5.15 -8.24 -1.11
C SER A 38 -4.68 -6.81 -1.38
N SER A 39 -5.35 -5.84 -0.75
CA SER A 39 -4.99 -4.42 -0.84
C SER A 39 -3.54 -4.16 -0.41
N GLN A 40 -3.05 -4.90 0.59
CA GLN A 40 -1.66 -4.82 1.05
C GLN A 40 -0.68 -5.26 -0.04
N CYS A 41 -1.01 -6.34 -0.77
CA CYS A 41 -0.20 -6.82 -1.89
C CYS A 41 -0.15 -5.75 -2.99
N ILE A 42 -1.29 -5.19 -3.39
CA ILE A 42 -1.39 -4.16 -4.43
C ILE A 42 -0.61 -2.90 -4.01
N LYS A 43 -0.86 -2.37 -2.80
CA LYS A 43 -0.17 -1.19 -2.27
C LYS A 43 1.35 -1.38 -2.23
N ARG A 44 1.81 -2.55 -1.78
CA ARG A 44 3.24 -2.87 -1.74
C ARG A 44 3.84 -2.94 -3.13
N SER A 45 3.17 -3.58 -4.09
CA SER A 45 3.66 -3.73 -5.46
C SER A 45 3.82 -2.35 -6.12
N ILE A 46 2.83 -1.47 -6.03
CA ILE A 46 2.91 -0.10 -6.57
C ILE A 46 4.05 0.67 -5.90
N ARG A 47 4.11 0.66 -4.56
CA ARG A 47 5.13 1.36 -3.79
C ARG A 47 6.56 0.92 -4.14
N MET A 48 6.75 -0.36 -4.47
CA MET A 48 8.07 -0.94 -4.79
C MET A 48 8.40 -0.89 -6.28
N SER A 49 7.50 -0.40 -7.14
CA SER A 49 7.75 -0.28 -8.57
C SER A 49 8.78 0.81 -8.88
N ASP A 50 9.53 0.62 -9.98
CA ASP A 50 10.55 1.59 -10.37
C ASP A 50 9.97 2.96 -10.70
N GLY A 51 8.82 3.01 -11.36
CA GLY A 51 8.12 4.25 -11.69
C GLY A 51 7.64 5.05 -10.48
N PHE A 52 7.41 4.39 -9.33
CA PHE A 52 6.97 5.05 -8.11
C PHE A 52 8.10 5.27 -7.10
N LYS A 53 9.24 4.58 -7.24
CA LYS A 53 10.40 4.69 -6.32
C LYS A 53 10.94 6.10 -6.18
N LEU A 54 10.90 6.91 -7.23
CA LEU A 54 11.37 8.31 -7.20
C LEU A 54 10.56 9.18 -6.24
N LEU A 55 9.29 8.81 -5.99
CA LEU A 55 8.39 9.44 -5.03
C LEU A 55 8.33 8.72 -3.69
N CYS A 56 8.89 7.50 -3.61
CA CYS A 56 8.95 6.73 -2.37
C CYS A 56 10.08 7.22 -1.47
N GLY A 57 9.83 8.33 -0.78
CA GLY A 57 10.72 8.85 0.26
C GLY A 57 10.64 8.13 1.60
N GLY A 58 9.77 7.11 1.76
CA GLY A 58 9.55 6.41 3.01
C GLY A 58 10.32 5.09 3.15
N ILE A 59 10.83 4.83 4.37
CA ILE A 59 11.43 3.54 4.77
C ILE A 59 10.48 2.86 5.74
N ARG A 60 10.11 1.61 5.46
CA ARG A 60 9.29 0.77 6.33
C ARG A 60 10.10 -0.42 6.81
N THR A 61 10.49 -0.42 8.08
CA THR A 61 11.42 -1.42 8.63
C THR A 61 11.15 -1.77 10.09
N ARG A 62 11.50 -2.98 10.49
CA ARG A 62 11.70 -3.41 11.89
C ARG A 62 13.16 -3.36 12.31
N ARG A 63 14.07 -3.14 11.36
CA ARG A 63 15.52 -3.19 11.55
C ARG A 63 16.15 -1.80 11.49
N LEU A 64 15.46 -0.79 12.08
CA LEU A 64 15.97 0.57 12.07
C LEU A 64 17.35 0.70 12.73
N PRO A 65 17.64 0.08 13.92
CA PRO A 65 18.98 0.14 14.51
C PRO A 65 20.07 -0.37 13.58
N GLN A 66 19.86 -1.54 12.97
CA GLN A 66 20.82 -2.14 12.04
C GLN A 66 21.00 -1.31 10.76
N HIS A 67 19.91 -0.66 10.31
CA HIS A 67 19.98 0.23 9.15
C HIS A 67 20.83 1.46 9.45
N LEU A 68 20.63 2.10 10.60
CA LEU A 68 21.41 3.26 11.02
C LEU A 68 22.88 2.90 11.26
N ALA A 69 23.16 1.79 11.91
CA ALA A 69 24.53 1.35 12.21
C ALA A 69 25.37 1.11 10.95
N LYS A 70 24.76 0.69 9.82
CA LYS A 70 25.46 0.51 8.54
C LYS A 70 26.05 1.80 7.95
N HIS A 71 25.60 2.97 8.38
CA HIS A 71 26.08 4.26 7.91
C HIS A 71 27.21 4.83 8.79
N ILE A 72 27.66 4.08 9.81
CA ILE A 72 28.71 4.51 10.75
C ILE A 72 29.73 3.37 10.86
N GLU A 73 30.82 3.47 10.10
CA GLU A 73 31.87 2.45 10.06
C GLU A 73 32.95 2.67 11.14
N GLU A 74 33.10 3.91 11.64
CA GLU A 74 34.19 4.31 12.52
C GLU A 74 34.09 3.72 13.91
N ARG A 75 32.90 3.25 14.31
CA ARG A 75 32.65 2.65 15.63
C ARG A 75 31.40 1.79 15.66
N ASP A 76 31.33 0.83 16.58
CA ASP A 76 30.08 0.09 16.82
C ASP A 76 29.07 0.94 17.58
N VAL A 77 28.00 1.32 16.89
CA VAL A 77 26.89 2.10 17.44
C VAL A 77 25.58 1.30 17.53
N LEU A 78 25.62 0.00 17.21
CA LEU A 78 24.40 -0.82 17.17
C LEU A 78 23.71 -0.89 18.52
N SER A 79 24.44 -1.12 19.59
CA SER A 79 23.92 -1.18 20.96
C SER A 79 23.31 0.15 21.42
N LEU A 80 23.95 1.26 21.07
CA LEU A 80 23.42 2.60 21.34
C LEU A 80 22.13 2.87 20.54
N ALA A 81 22.12 2.57 19.24
CA ALA A 81 20.94 2.70 18.39
C ALA A 81 19.76 1.83 18.88
N GLN A 82 20.04 0.61 19.31
CA GLN A 82 19.03 -0.27 19.92
C GLN A 82 18.45 0.34 21.20
N SER A 83 19.30 0.85 22.10
CA SER A 83 18.88 1.49 23.34
C SER A 83 18.04 2.74 23.09
N VAL A 84 18.42 3.59 22.13
CA VAL A 84 17.67 4.80 21.78
C VAL A 84 16.29 4.43 21.22
N ILE A 85 16.21 3.50 20.27
CA ILE A 85 14.96 3.08 19.62
C ILE A 85 14.05 2.32 20.60
N GLN A 86 14.63 1.57 21.54
CA GLN A 86 13.89 0.96 22.65
C GLN A 86 13.26 2.03 23.58
N HIS A 87 13.98 3.12 23.89
CA HIS A 87 13.43 4.23 24.66
C HIS A 87 12.33 4.99 23.88
N CYS A 88 12.35 4.96 22.56
CA CYS A 88 11.23 5.41 21.72
C CYS A 88 10.02 4.44 21.80
N GLY A 89 10.11 3.30 22.46
CA GLY A 89 9.05 2.28 22.50
C GLY A 89 8.84 1.56 21.17
N LEU A 90 9.83 1.54 20.28
CA LEU A 90 9.73 0.98 18.93
C LEU A 90 10.38 -0.41 18.81
N LEU A 91 11.12 -0.85 19.82
CA LEU A 91 11.61 -2.22 19.94
C LEU A 91 10.96 -2.91 21.13
N ALA A 92 10.71 -4.19 20.98
CA ALA A 92 10.22 -5.01 22.08
C ALA A 92 11.28 -5.11 23.20
N SER A 93 10.86 -4.94 24.45
CA SER A 93 11.71 -5.28 25.60
C SER A 93 11.73 -6.80 25.75
N GLU A 94 12.91 -7.38 25.96
CA GLU A 94 13.05 -8.76 26.41
C GLU A 94 12.69 -8.81 27.91
N GLU A 95 11.46 -9.14 28.23
CA GLU A 95 11.08 -9.55 29.60
C GLU A 95 11.17 -11.07 29.69
N GLU A 96 12.01 -11.58 30.58
CA GLU A 96 12.12 -13.00 30.87
C GLU A 96 10.74 -13.56 31.28
N GLY A 97 10.27 -14.57 30.53
CA GLY A 97 9.07 -15.34 30.87
C GLY A 97 7.75 -14.91 30.21
N LYS A 98 7.70 -13.80 29.46
CA LYS A 98 6.51 -13.39 28.71
C LYS A 98 6.66 -13.60 27.20
N LYS A 99 5.54 -13.91 26.48
CA LYS A 99 5.54 -13.99 25.02
C LYS A 99 6.22 -12.75 24.43
N LYS A 100 7.28 -12.94 23.62
CA LYS A 100 8.01 -11.84 22.94
C LYS A 100 7.01 -10.93 22.24
N LYS A 101 6.89 -9.69 22.68
CA LYS A 101 6.20 -8.65 21.91
C LYS A 101 6.96 -8.49 20.60
N LYS A 102 6.22 -8.38 19.47
CA LYS A 102 6.85 -8.17 18.15
C LYS A 102 7.35 -6.73 18.05
N ASP A 103 8.53 -6.55 17.46
CA ASP A 103 9.04 -5.22 17.14
C ASP A 103 8.05 -4.43 16.29
N VAL A 104 7.91 -3.15 16.57
CA VAL A 104 7.05 -2.23 15.81
C VAL A 104 7.64 -1.99 14.44
N ILE A 105 6.82 -2.05 13.40
CA ILE A 105 7.24 -1.62 12.06
C ILE A 105 7.26 -0.11 12.05
N VAL A 106 8.46 0.47 12.01
CA VAL A 106 8.64 1.92 11.87
C VAL A 106 8.49 2.30 10.40
N PHE A 107 7.71 3.34 10.14
CA PHE A 107 7.60 3.95 8.81
C PHE A 107 8.00 5.44 8.96
N LEU A 108 9.13 5.82 8.38
CA LEU A 108 9.73 7.14 8.48
C LEU A 108 10.22 7.64 7.12
N SER A 109 10.40 8.96 6.98
CA SER A 109 11.01 9.53 5.78
C SER A 109 12.50 9.19 5.69
N LYS A 110 13.00 8.92 4.49
CA LYS A 110 14.44 8.74 4.23
C LYS A 110 15.25 9.97 4.66
N SER A 111 14.69 11.16 4.54
CA SER A 111 15.34 12.41 4.96
C SER A 111 15.66 12.48 6.46
N ALA A 112 15.01 11.65 7.29
CA ALA A 112 15.30 11.58 8.72
C ALA A 112 16.59 10.78 9.02
N VAL A 113 17.01 9.88 8.12
CA VAL A 113 18.13 8.96 8.35
C VAL A 113 19.47 9.68 8.52
N PRO A 114 19.87 10.65 7.65
CA PRO A 114 21.12 11.37 7.82
C PRO A 114 21.23 12.08 9.18
N GLU A 115 20.15 12.72 9.63
CA GLU A 115 20.12 13.40 10.93
C GLU A 115 20.22 12.41 12.10
N MET A 116 19.55 11.27 12.02
CA MET A 116 19.67 10.20 13.02
C MET A 116 21.10 9.66 13.08
N VAL A 117 21.73 9.43 11.92
CA VAL A 117 23.12 9.00 11.82
C VAL A 117 24.06 10.00 12.43
N LYS A 118 23.86 11.31 12.13
CA LYS A 118 24.65 12.40 12.73
C LYS A 118 24.54 12.40 14.26
N LEU A 119 23.34 12.33 14.81
CA LEU A 119 23.10 12.26 16.25
C LEU A 119 23.81 11.07 16.92
N LEU A 120 23.76 9.89 16.27
CA LEU A 120 24.47 8.71 16.78
C LEU A 120 25.99 8.87 16.68
N ARG A 121 26.52 9.54 15.65
CA ARG A 121 27.95 9.77 15.45
C ARG A 121 28.51 10.75 16.49
N GLU A 122 27.75 11.76 16.84
CA GLU A 122 28.14 12.78 17.85
C GLU A 122 27.96 12.31 19.30
N ALA A 123 27.19 11.27 19.54
CA ALA A 123 26.92 10.75 20.87
C ALA A 123 28.16 10.08 21.48
N PRO A 124 28.35 10.12 22.82
CA PRO A 124 29.44 9.39 23.50
C PRO A 124 29.33 7.89 23.28
N GLN A 125 30.49 7.19 23.25
CA GLN A 125 30.53 5.74 23.08
C GLN A 125 29.83 4.99 24.22
N SER A 126 29.94 5.53 25.45
CA SER A 126 29.19 5.05 26.64
C SER A 126 28.21 6.12 27.08
N ALA A 127 27.07 6.21 26.35
CA ALA A 127 26.04 7.18 26.69
C ALA A 127 25.33 6.83 28.00
N SER A 128 25.24 7.78 28.92
CA SER A 128 24.45 7.64 30.13
C SER A 128 22.95 7.53 29.79
N ARG A 129 22.15 7.00 30.73
CA ARG A 129 20.71 6.87 30.55
C ARG A 129 20.05 8.20 30.16
N SER A 130 20.43 9.29 30.80
CA SER A 130 19.91 10.64 30.48
C SER A 130 20.27 11.08 29.07
N GLN A 131 21.45 10.72 28.55
CA GLN A 131 21.84 11.00 27.17
C GLN A 131 21.04 10.17 26.18
N VAL A 132 20.79 8.89 26.49
CA VAL A 132 19.93 8.04 25.68
C VAL A 132 18.50 8.55 25.64
N GLU A 133 17.94 9.03 26.76
CA GLU A 133 16.61 9.64 26.81
C GLU A 133 16.53 10.89 25.92
N LYS A 134 17.53 11.77 25.96
CA LYS A 134 17.60 12.97 25.08
C LYS A 134 17.72 12.61 23.60
N LEU A 135 18.53 11.61 23.27
CA LEU A 135 18.61 11.10 21.89
C LEU A 135 17.28 10.52 21.44
N ALA A 136 16.59 9.77 22.30
CA ALA A 136 15.28 9.22 21.99
C ALA A 136 14.22 10.30 21.73
N GLU A 137 14.24 11.42 22.47
CA GLU A 137 13.38 12.59 22.20
C GLU A 137 13.67 13.20 20.82
N GLN A 138 14.95 13.32 20.46
CA GLN A 138 15.35 13.81 19.14
C GLN A 138 14.94 12.86 18.03
N PHE A 139 15.10 11.54 18.23
CA PHE A 139 14.65 10.51 17.28
C PHE A 139 13.13 10.51 17.11
N ALA A 140 12.36 10.62 18.20
CA ALA A 140 10.91 10.72 18.14
C ALA A 140 10.47 11.95 17.32
N LYS A 141 11.12 13.10 17.52
CA LYS A 141 10.90 14.31 16.71
C LYS A 141 11.20 14.08 15.25
N LEU A 142 12.33 13.46 14.91
CA LEU A 142 12.70 13.15 13.52
C LEU A 142 11.73 12.18 12.85
N ILE A 143 11.20 11.18 13.59
CA ILE A 143 10.21 10.26 13.09
C ILE A 143 8.85 10.94 12.91
N ALA A 144 8.48 11.83 13.81
CA ALA A 144 7.21 12.58 13.76
C ALA A 144 7.23 13.77 12.80
N GLN A 145 8.37 14.05 12.15
CA GLN A 145 8.58 15.24 11.32
C GLN A 145 7.44 15.55 10.36
N GLU A 146 7.24 16.84 10.12
CA GLU A 146 6.22 17.41 9.22
C GLU A 146 6.39 17.01 7.75
N ARG A 147 7.62 16.65 7.30
CA ARG A 147 7.86 16.15 5.94
C ARG A 147 7.49 14.69 5.80
N CYS A 148 6.25 14.47 5.42
CA CYS A 148 5.73 13.15 5.11
C CYS A 148 6.13 12.76 3.68
N ALA A 149 6.83 11.64 3.50
CA ALA A 149 7.11 11.14 2.16
C ALA A 149 5.82 10.83 1.38
N PRO A 150 5.76 11.00 0.04
CA PRO A 150 4.56 10.79 -0.76
C PRO A 150 3.91 9.42 -0.58
N ASP A 151 4.70 8.35 -0.46
CA ASP A 151 4.18 7.01 -0.21
C ASP A 151 3.60 6.86 1.22
N MET A 152 4.10 7.62 2.19
CA MET A 152 3.50 7.72 3.53
C MET A 152 2.24 8.58 3.50
N ALA A 153 2.26 9.67 2.76
CA ALA A 153 1.12 10.57 2.61
C ALA A 153 -0.10 9.85 2.02
N LEU A 154 0.13 8.93 1.06
CA LEU A 154 -0.90 8.07 0.51
C LEU A 154 -1.35 6.99 1.50
N SER A 155 -0.41 6.17 2.00
CA SER A 155 -0.75 4.96 2.74
C SER A 155 -1.03 5.16 4.21
N GLY A 156 -0.73 6.34 4.74
CA GLY A 156 -0.82 6.64 6.16
C GLY A 156 0.27 5.96 7.00
N ARG A 157 0.33 6.34 8.27
CA ARG A 157 1.17 5.72 9.29
C ARG A 157 0.40 5.60 10.58
N MET A 158 0.28 4.38 11.10
CA MET A 158 -0.15 4.12 12.47
C MET A 158 1.07 3.63 13.25
N LEU A 159 1.65 4.49 14.05
CA LEU A 159 2.77 4.15 14.92
C LEU A 159 2.26 4.16 16.35
N GLU A 160 2.31 3.01 17.02
CA GLU A 160 1.89 2.82 18.40
C GLU A 160 3.11 2.45 19.25
N PRO A 161 3.84 3.46 19.78
CA PRO A 161 4.98 3.21 20.62
C PRO A 161 4.56 2.51 21.92
N ALA A 162 5.30 1.48 22.33
CA ALA A 162 5.08 0.83 23.61
C ALA A 162 5.31 1.84 24.76
N LYS A 163 4.53 1.72 25.83
CA LYS A 163 4.77 2.55 27.03
C LYS A 163 6.19 2.26 27.56
N PRO A 164 6.96 3.32 27.93
CA PRO A 164 8.29 3.10 28.50
C PRO A 164 8.20 2.24 29.77
N PRO A 165 9.20 1.39 30.04
CA PRO A 165 9.19 0.52 31.20
C PRO A 165 9.05 1.37 32.47
N LYS A 166 8.09 1.02 33.34
CA LYS A 166 7.87 1.69 34.62
C LYS A 166 9.16 1.63 35.42
N LYS A 167 9.55 2.73 36.09
CA LYS A 167 10.67 2.73 37.04
C LYS A 167 10.36 1.67 38.14
N THR A 168 11.07 0.57 38.13
CA THR A 168 11.05 -0.34 39.26
C THR A 168 11.80 0.35 40.40
N ASN A 169 11.10 0.96 41.33
CA ASN A 169 11.66 1.28 42.64
C ASN A 169 12.02 -0.06 43.31
N ARG A 170 13.31 -0.39 43.35
CA ARG A 170 13.83 -1.44 44.22
C ARG A 170 13.51 -1.03 45.68
N GLY A 171 12.54 -1.69 46.26
CA GLY A 171 12.25 -1.56 47.69
C GLY A 171 10.77 -1.38 48.01
N LYS A 172 9.98 -2.44 47.80
CA LYS A 172 8.85 -2.87 48.66
C LYS A 172 8.22 -4.10 48.02
N ALA A 173 8.40 -5.22 48.71
CA ALA A 173 7.58 -6.42 48.49
C ALA A 173 6.13 -6.03 48.81
N VAL A 174 5.24 -6.20 47.86
CA VAL A 174 3.80 -6.17 48.10
C VAL A 174 3.21 -7.43 47.47
N ASP A 175 2.53 -8.12 48.36
CA ASP A 175 1.77 -9.33 48.28
C ASP A 175 0.88 -9.42 47.01
N SER A 176 0.97 -10.55 46.38
CA SER A 176 0.19 -10.90 45.19
C SER A 176 -1.13 -11.54 45.62
N SER A 177 -2.19 -10.75 45.71
CA SER A 177 -3.56 -11.26 45.59
C SER A 177 -4.51 -10.10 45.39
N GLN A 178 -4.96 -9.90 44.17
CA GLN A 178 -6.33 -9.49 43.80
C GLN A 178 -6.42 -9.10 42.35
N SER A 179 -7.22 -9.88 41.70
CA SER A 179 -8.35 -9.67 40.81
C SER A 179 -8.02 -9.12 39.39
N GLU A 180 -8.15 -10.04 38.46
CA GLU A 180 -8.71 -9.86 37.13
C GLU A 180 -10.06 -9.18 37.31
N ASP A 181 -10.27 -8.11 36.60
CA ASP A 181 -11.53 -7.55 36.07
C ASP A 181 -11.33 -6.03 35.90
N ASP A 182 -10.96 -5.58 34.71
CA ASP A 182 -11.27 -4.27 34.19
C ASP A 182 -11.28 -4.41 32.65
N GLU A 183 -12.40 -4.95 32.15
CA GLU A 183 -12.95 -4.66 30.84
C GLU A 183 -13.58 -3.26 30.91
N ASP A 184 -13.51 -2.54 29.76
CA ASP A 184 -14.24 -1.34 29.44
C ASP A 184 -13.71 -0.01 30.01
N ASP A 185 -12.76 0.58 29.23
CA ASP A 185 -12.73 2.02 28.96
C ASP A 185 -12.03 2.27 27.60
N GLU A 186 -12.74 1.97 26.53
CA GLU A 186 -12.44 2.39 25.15
C GLU A 186 -12.84 3.83 24.93
N ASP A 187 -12.34 4.82 25.64
CA ASP A 187 -12.51 6.24 25.26
C ASP A 187 -11.55 7.20 26.02
N GLU A 188 -10.27 6.84 26.16
CA GLU A 188 -9.25 7.86 26.35
C GLU A 188 -8.19 7.72 25.25
N LYS A 189 -8.34 8.54 24.20
CA LYS A 189 -7.33 8.85 23.18
C LYS A 189 -5.97 8.91 23.85
N GLY A 190 -5.12 7.93 23.56
CA GLY A 190 -3.80 7.79 24.17
C GLY A 190 -3.00 9.08 24.07
N LYS A 191 -2.97 9.87 25.14
CA LYS A 191 -2.06 11.00 25.28
C LYS A 191 -0.66 10.42 25.13
N ASN A 192 0.03 10.77 24.04
CA ASN A 192 1.42 10.42 23.83
C ASN A 192 2.21 10.77 25.09
N THR A 193 2.73 9.75 25.78
CA THR A 193 3.50 9.92 27.01
C THR A 193 4.99 9.68 26.74
N GLY A 194 5.87 10.22 27.58
CA GLY A 194 7.32 10.08 27.43
C GLY A 194 7.86 10.90 26.24
N VAL A 195 8.78 10.31 25.45
CA VAL A 195 9.48 10.96 24.34
C VAL A 195 8.56 11.42 23.19
N TRP A 196 7.32 10.94 23.15
CA TRP A 196 6.30 11.31 22.15
C TRP A 196 5.35 12.40 22.60
N LYS A 197 5.59 13.02 23.76
CA LYS A 197 4.71 14.07 24.28
C LYS A 197 4.67 15.26 23.32
N GLY A 198 3.46 15.60 22.84
CA GLY A 198 3.25 16.69 21.89
C GLY A 198 3.64 16.37 20.45
N LEU A 199 4.02 15.13 20.13
CA LEU A 199 4.34 14.69 18.78
C LEU A 199 3.21 13.85 18.21
N ASP A 200 2.92 14.02 16.91
CA ASP A 200 1.96 13.19 16.21
C ASP A 200 2.66 11.93 15.64
N SER A 201 2.31 10.77 16.19
CA SER A 201 2.82 9.48 15.74
C SER A 201 2.00 8.89 14.59
N LYS A 202 0.83 9.47 14.28
CA LYS A 202 -0.11 8.98 13.27
C LYS A 202 -0.15 9.93 12.08
N ILE A 203 -0.31 9.36 10.90
CA ILE A 203 -0.56 10.09 9.65
C ILE A 203 -1.80 9.43 9.05
N GLU A 204 -2.87 10.21 8.88
CA GLU A 204 -4.09 9.73 8.23
C GLU A 204 -3.82 9.38 6.76
N ALA A 205 -4.31 8.23 6.32
CA ALA A 205 -4.13 7.81 4.93
C ALA A 205 -5.02 8.65 4.00
N SER A 206 -4.47 9.12 2.89
CA SER A 206 -5.23 9.75 1.82
C SER A 206 -5.66 8.77 0.73
N LEU A 207 -5.21 7.51 0.79
CA LEU A 207 -5.48 6.47 -0.19
C LEU A 207 -6.22 5.31 0.45
N GLN A 208 -7.38 4.99 -0.10
CA GLN A 208 -8.09 3.74 0.16
C GLN A 208 -7.87 2.79 -1.02
N VAL A 209 -7.64 1.53 -0.73
CA VAL A 209 -7.44 0.46 -1.73
C VAL A 209 -8.29 -0.74 -1.33
N ALA A 210 -9.22 -1.11 -2.17
CA ALA A 210 -10.00 -2.33 -1.99
C ALA A 210 -9.15 -3.58 -2.27
N HIS A 211 -9.58 -4.73 -1.74
CA HIS A 211 -9.12 -6.00 -2.27
C HIS A 211 -9.61 -6.14 -3.71
N ALA A 212 -8.73 -6.48 -4.65
CA ALA A 212 -9.19 -6.83 -5.99
C ALA A 212 -9.88 -8.20 -5.93
N VAL A 213 -11.05 -8.28 -6.55
CA VAL A 213 -11.88 -9.50 -6.56
C VAL A 213 -12.17 -9.87 -8.01
N SER A 214 -12.13 -11.18 -8.33
CA SER A 214 -12.46 -11.62 -9.67
C SER A 214 -13.94 -11.33 -9.98
N THR A 215 -14.21 -10.90 -11.21
CA THR A 215 -15.56 -10.55 -11.66
C THR A 215 -16.42 -11.78 -11.95
N HIS A 216 -15.80 -12.95 -12.04
CA HIS A 216 -16.40 -14.26 -12.25
C HIS A 216 -15.97 -15.27 -11.17
N GLU A 217 -16.58 -16.43 -11.14
CA GLU A 217 -16.26 -17.51 -10.22
C GLU A 217 -14.79 -17.95 -10.35
N ALA A 218 -14.15 -18.23 -9.23
CA ALA A 218 -12.79 -18.75 -9.18
C ALA A 218 -12.73 -20.21 -9.63
N ARG A 219 -11.76 -20.53 -10.49
CA ARG A 219 -11.46 -21.89 -10.93
C ARG A 219 -9.95 -22.13 -10.78
N PRO A 220 -9.49 -22.47 -9.57
CA PRO A 220 -8.09 -22.83 -9.36
C PRO A 220 -7.78 -24.16 -10.05
N GLU A 221 -6.59 -24.25 -10.62
CA GLU A 221 -6.03 -25.42 -11.26
C GLU A 221 -4.73 -25.83 -10.56
N VAL A 222 -4.33 -27.09 -10.71
CA VAL A 222 -3.09 -27.62 -10.13
C VAL A 222 -2.16 -27.99 -11.27
N ASP A 223 -0.93 -27.47 -11.19
CA ASP A 223 0.18 -27.80 -12.08
C ASP A 223 1.15 -28.71 -11.33
N TYR A 224 1.36 -29.91 -11.87
CA TYR A 224 2.35 -30.85 -11.37
C TYR A 224 3.63 -30.68 -12.18
N PHE A 225 4.73 -30.43 -11.49
CA PHE A 225 6.02 -30.29 -12.15
C PHE A 225 7.07 -31.21 -11.55
N VAL A 226 7.98 -31.64 -12.42
CA VAL A 226 9.05 -32.56 -12.10
C VAL A 226 10.38 -31.90 -12.43
N ALA A 227 11.30 -31.86 -11.44
CA ALA A 227 12.68 -31.48 -11.71
C ALA A 227 13.44 -32.73 -12.18
N ALA A 228 13.93 -32.68 -13.42
CA ALA A 228 14.78 -33.73 -13.98
C ALA A 228 16.26 -33.44 -13.62
N ASP A 229 17.01 -34.50 -13.33
CA ASP A 229 18.47 -34.38 -13.16
C ASP A 229 19.14 -34.42 -14.55
N ASP A 230 19.96 -33.40 -14.84
CA ASP A 230 20.74 -33.31 -16.09
C ASP A 230 21.88 -34.31 -16.13
N ILE A 231 22.35 -34.77 -14.97
CA ILE A 231 23.41 -35.79 -14.85
C ILE A 231 22.76 -37.13 -14.59
N LYS A 232 22.71 -37.97 -15.62
CA LYS A 232 22.13 -39.32 -15.53
C LYS A 232 23.02 -40.23 -14.69
N GLY A 233 22.54 -40.58 -13.48
CA GLY A 233 23.10 -41.66 -12.66
C GLY A 233 22.39 -43.00 -12.86
N GLU A 234 22.77 -44.03 -12.11
CA GLU A 234 22.07 -45.33 -12.12
C GLU A 234 20.61 -45.24 -11.62
N ASP A 235 20.27 -44.22 -10.86
CA ASP A 235 18.91 -43.85 -10.42
C ASP A 235 18.33 -42.75 -11.33
N ALA A 236 17.93 -43.11 -12.55
CA ALA A 236 17.25 -42.18 -13.45
C ALA A 236 15.80 -41.96 -13.06
N GLY A 237 15.54 -41.47 -11.86
CA GLY A 237 14.23 -41.07 -11.34
C GLY A 237 14.04 -39.53 -11.33
N ALA A 238 12.80 -39.08 -11.16
CA ALA A 238 12.49 -37.67 -10.90
C ALA A 238 13.16 -37.23 -9.60
N ALA A 239 14.06 -36.28 -9.65
CA ALA A 239 14.77 -35.76 -8.48
C ALA A 239 13.82 -35.07 -7.49
N TYR A 240 12.74 -34.51 -8.01
CA TYR A 240 11.75 -33.79 -7.20
C TYR A 240 10.42 -33.68 -7.96
N VAL A 241 9.32 -33.97 -7.29
CA VAL A 241 7.96 -33.77 -7.79
C VAL A 241 7.24 -32.85 -6.83
N ASP A 242 6.65 -31.80 -7.33
CA ASP A 242 5.86 -30.86 -6.52
C ASP A 242 4.64 -30.38 -7.31
N GLU A 243 3.71 -29.74 -6.61
CA GLU A 243 2.50 -29.17 -7.19
C GLU A 243 2.42 -27.67 -6.94
N ALA A 244 1.86 -26.93 -7.89
CA ALA A 244 1.63 -25.51 -7.76
C ALA A 244 0.21 -25.16 -8.19
N MET A 245 -0.55 -24.50 -7.32
CA MET A 245 -1.87 -24.00 -7.68
C MET A 245 -1.74 -22.66 -8.40
N PHE A 246 -2.56 -22.48 -9.43
CA PHE A 246 -2.68 -21.25 -10.19
C PHE A 246 -4.14 -21.01 -10.62
N ALA A 247 -4.43 -19.82 -11.14
CA ALA A 247 -5.72 -19.53 -11.73
C ALA A 247 -5.63 -18.34 -12.69
N SER A 248 -6.55 -18.25 -13.64
CA SER A 248 -6.76 -17.09 -14.50
C SER A 248 -8.04 -16.37 -14.09
N ALA A 249 -8.04 -15.04 -14.06
CA ALA A 249 -9.26 -14.29 -13.80
C ALA A 249 -9.19 -12.82 -14.28
N CYS A 250 -10.36 -12.31 -14.58
CA CYS A 250 -10.62 -10.88 -14.75
C CYS A 250 -10.94 -10.28 -13.37
N PHE A 251 -10.17 -9.27 -12.95
CA PHE A 251 -10.30 -8.60 -11.65
C PHE A 251 -10.89 -7.21 -11.79
N TYR A 252 -11.73 -6.86 -10.83
CA TYR A 252 -12.08 -5.48 -10.54
C TYR A 252 -11.19 -4.96 -9.43
N LYS A 253 -10.55 -3.81 -9.66
CA LYS A 253 -9.71 -3.07 -8.71
C LYS A 253 -10.33 -1.71 -8.43
N TYR A 254 -10.31 -1.28 -7.17
CA TYR A 254 -10.83 0.01 -6.76
C TYR A 254 -9.86 0.73 -5.84
N PHE A 255 -9.67 2.03 -6.13
CA PHE A 255 -8.84 2.94 -5.37
C PHE A 255 -9.57 4.28 -5.23
N SER A 256 -9.44 4.91 -4.07
CA SER A 256 -9.94 6.26 -3.84
C SER A 256 -8.84 7.10 -3.20
N VAL A 257 -8.49 8.22 -3.81
CA VAL A 257 -7.51 9.19 -3.30
C VAL A 257 -8.25 10.44 -2.84
N ASP A 258 -8.13 10.75 -1.55
CA ASP A 258 -8.58 12.02 -0.97
C ASP A 258 -7.53 13.09 -1.26
N TRP A 259 -7.87 14.02 -2.15
CA TRP A 259 -6.99 15.09 -2.58
C TRP A 259 -6.61 16.04 -1.44
N GLU A 260 -7.58 16.50 -0.66
CA GLU A 260 -7.36 17.45 0.43
C GLU A 260 -6.49 16.83 1.52
N GLN A 261 -6.73 15.54 1.86
CA GLN A 261 -5.91 14.85 2.83
C GLN A 261 -4.49 14.62 2.32
N LEU A 262 -4.31 14.31 1.02
CA LEU A 262 -2.98 14.16 0.41
C LEU A 262 -2.19 15.48 0.46
N VAL A 263 -2.82 16.57 0.03
CA VAL A 263 -2.22 17.92 0.10
C VAL A 263 -1.86 18.28 1.54
N LYS A 264 -2.75 18.03 2.49
CA LYS A 264 -2.51 18.26 3.93
C LYS A 264 -1.30 17.48 4.43
N ASN A 265 -1.18 16.21 4.05
CA ASN A 265 -0.07 15.35 4.48
C ASN A 265 1.28 15.81 3.92
N LEU A 266 1.28 16.51 2.79
CA LEU A 266 2.49 16.98 2.11
C LEU A 266 2.87 18.44 2.43
N LYS A 267 2.16 19.13 3.31
CA LYS A 267 2.41 20.54 3.66
C LYS A 267 3.86 20.84 4.05
N GLY A 268 4.58 19.90 4.61
CA GLY A 268 6.00 20.05 4.97
C GLY A 268 6.94 20.34 3.79
N TYR A 269 6.46 20.24 2.54
CA TYR A 269 7.22 20.61 1.34
C TYR A 269 7.04 22.09 0.91
N GLY A 270 6.42 22.92 1.75
CA GLY A 270 6.24 24.36 1.49
C GLY A 270 5.43 24.62 0.21
N ASP A 271 5.82 25.61 -0.58
CA ASP A 271 5.05 26.05 -1.77
C ASP A 271 4.89 25.00 -2.87
N ASN A 272 5.66 23.90 -2.81
CA ASN A 272 5.60 22.82 -3.79
C ASN A 272 4.69 21.67 -3.38
N HIS A 273 4.05 21.71 -2.21
CA HIS A 273 3.31 20.56 -1.67
C HIS A 273 2.13 20.13 -2.53
N GLU A 274 1.38 21.07 -3.11
CA GLU A 274 0.26 20.75 -3.99
C GLU A 274 0.72 20.18 -5.33
N LYS A 275 1.80 20.75 -5.91
CA LYS A 275 2.40 20.18 -7.13
C LYS A 275 2.93 18.77 -6.89
N LEU A 276 3.53 18.53 -5.72
CA LEU A 276 3.99 17.20 -5.32
C LEU A 276 2.81 16.24 -5.13
N ALA A 277 1.69 16.71 -4.57
CA ALA A 277 0.46 15.92 -4.47
C ALA A 277 -0.06 15.53 -5.86
N ALA A 278 -0.12 16.47 -6.81
CA ALA A 278 -0.53 16.22 -8.18
C ALA A 278 0.41 15.23 -8.90
N HIS A 279 1.73 15.38 -8.72
CA HIS A 279 2.71 14.41 -9.22
C HIS A 279 2.48 13.02 -8.63
N THR A 280 2.22 12.96 -7.32
CA THR A 280 1.95 11.69 -6.60
C THR A 280 0.70 10.99 -7.14
N VAL A 281 -0.38 11.74 -7.41
CA VAL A 281 -1.60 11.20 -8.04
C VAL A 281 -1.30 10.63 -9.43
N GLY A 282 -0.63 11.39 -10.29
CA GLY A 282 -0.30 10.93 -11.65
C GLY A 282 0.59 9.68 -11.65
N ALA A 283 1.60 9.64 -10.78
CA ALA A 283 2.46 8.47 -10.62
C ALA A 283 1.68 7.27 -10.04
N PHE A 284 0.72 7.52 -9.13
CA PHE A 284 -0.15 6.47 -8.60
C PHE A 284 -1.07 5.89 -9.68
N ILE A 285 -1.69 6.72 -10.52
CA ILE A 285 -2.51 6.26 -11.66
C ILE A 285 -1.67 5.37 -12.58
N ARG A 286 -0.44 5.80 -12.92
CA ARG A 286 0.48 4.99 -13.72
C ARG A 286 0.82 3.67 -13.04
N GLY A 287 1.12 3.70 -11.75
CA GLY A 287 1.39 2.49 -10.96
C GLY A 287 0.19 1.53 -10.90
N ALA A 288 -1.03 2.05 -10.71
CA ALA A 288 -2.25 1.26 -10.72
C ALA A 288 -2.50 0.56 -12.07
N ALA A 289 -2.08 1.20 -13.18
CA ALA A 289 -2.20 0.67 -14.53
C ALA A 289 -1.09 -0.33 -14.90
N THR A 290 0.16 -0.12 -14.45
CA THR A 290 1.30 -0.86 -15.01
C THR A 290 1.90 -1.89 -14.07
N VAL A 291 1.55 -1.84 -12.77
CA VAL A 291 2.21 -2.66 -11.76
C VAL A 291 1.38 -3.89 -11.40
N ASN A 292 2.00 -5.05 -11.52
CA ASN A 292 1.45 -6.32 -11.10
C ASN A 292 2.18 -6.87 -9.87
N PRO A 293 1.50 -7.64 -9.00
CA PRO A 293 2.17 -8.38 -7.93
C PRO A 293 3.26 -9.32 -8.47
N THR A 294 4.31 -9.51 -7.67
CA THR A 294 5.48 -10.31 -8.07
C THR A 294 5.35 -11.81 -7.79
N GLY A 295 4.20 -12.25 -7.25
CA GLY A 295 3.99 -13.66 -6.89
C GLY A 295 4.08 -14.58 -8.10
N LYS A 296 4.97 -15.58 -8.04
CA LYS A 296 5.17 -16.60 -9.09
C LYS A 296 5.39 -16.06 -10.52
N GLN A 297 5.85 -14.80 -10.68
CA GLN A 297 6.06 -14.20 -12.01
C GLN A 297 7.14 -14.92 -12.82
N ASN A 298 8.17 -15.48 -12.18
CA ASN A 298 9.19 -16.27 -12.90
C ASN A 298 8.62 -17.54 -13.55
N SER A 299 7.50 -18.06 -13.03
CA SER A 299 6.84 -19.26 -13.60
C SER A 299 5.71 -18.92 -14.58
N PHE A 300 4.99 -17.82 -14.34
CA PHE A 300 3.77 -17.50 -15.08
C PHE A 300 3.87 -16.25 -15.95
N ALA A 301 4.78 -15.33 -15.69
CA ALA A 301 4.98 -14.08 -16.44
C ALA A 301 3.66 -13.29 -16.72
N ALA A 302 2.74 -13.29 -15.76
CA ALA A 302 1.42 -12.69 -15.89
C ALA A 302 1.49 -11.15 -15.74
N HIS A 303 2.14 -10.48 -16.70
CA HIS A 303 2.31 -9.02 -16.77
C HIS A 303 1.22 -8.34 -17.59
N ASN A 304 -0.02 -8.76 -17.41
CA ASN A 304 -1.16 -8.21 -18.14
C ASN A 304 -1.46 -6.78 -17.65
N PRO A 305 -1.59 -5.76 -18.51
CA PRO A 305 -2.10 -4.44 -18.14
C PRO A 305 -3.63 -4.47 -18.01
N PRO A 306 -4.26 -3.45 -17.41
CA PRO A 306 -5.71 -3.29 -17.41
C PRO A 306 -6.29 -3.17 -18.83
N ASP A 307 -7.41 -3.83 -19.05
CA ASP A 307 -8.20 -3.77 -20.27
C ASP A 307 -9.07 -2.50 -20.32
N GLY A 308 -9.40 -1.94 -19.16
CA GLY A 308 -10.11 -0.68 -19.01
C GLY A 308 -9.88 -0.05 -17.64
N MET A 309 -9.79 1.28 -17.61
CA MET A 309 -9.74 2.05 -16.39
C MET A 309 -10.75 3.21 -16.47
N LEU A 310 -11.59 3.26 -15.45
CA LEU A 310 -12.52 4.37 -15.22
C LEU A 310 -11.93 5.24 -14.11
N ILE A 311 -11.73 6.53 -14.38
CA ILE A 311 -11.33 7.51 -13.38
C ILE A 311 -12.42 8.55 -13.24
N GLU A 312 -12.79 8.85 -11.99
CA GLU A 312 -13.86 9.80 -11.69
C GLU A 312 -13.44 10.80 -10.63
N ILE A 313 -13.88 12.03 -10.79
CA ILE A 313 -13.74 13.09 -9.79
C ILE A 313 -15.07 13.25 -9.07
N LYS A 314 -15.09 12.99 -7.77
CA LYS A 314 -16.30 12.92 -6.92
C LYS A 314 -16.14 13.65 -5.61
N ASP A 315 -17.27 13.82 -4.91
CA ASP A 315 -17.29 14.37 -3.56
C ASP A 315 -17.50 13.29 -2.48
N ALA A 316 -18.04 12.13 -2.86
CA ALA A 316 -18.26 10.99 -1.98
C ALA A 316 -17.72 9.70 -2.62
N PRO A 317 -17.15 8.76 -1.81
CA PRO A 317 -16.60 7.51 -2.34
C PRO A 317 -17.74 6.54 -2.73
N ILE A 318 -17.65 5.98 -3.94
CA ILE A 318 -18.62 5.00 -4.44
C ILE A 318 -17.86 3.86 -5.11
N SER A 319 -17.86 2.69 -4.49
CA SER A 319 -17.30 1.47 -5.10
C SER A 319 -18.32 0.80 -6.02
N TYR A 320 -17.88 0.39 -7.19
CA TYR A 320 -18.69 -0.35 -8.15
C TYR A 320 -18.53 -1.88 -8.04
N ALA A 321 -18.01 -2.38 -6.92
CA ALA A 321 -17.83 -3.82 -6.70
C ALA A 321 -19.13 -4.61 -6.88
N ASN A 322 -20.27 -4.04 -6.47
CA ASN A 322 -21.58 -4.70 -6.57
C ASN A 322 -22.07 -4.93 -8.01
N ALA A 323 -21.47 -4.27 -9.01
CA ALA A 323 -21.67 -4.63 -10.41
C ALA A 323 -21.42 -6.14 -10.66
N PHE A 324 -20.52 -6.71 -9.85
CA PHE A 324 -20.06 -8.09 -9.94
C PHE A 324 -20.60 -8.99 -8.83
N ALA A 325 -21.58 -8.55 -8.03
CA ALA A 325 -22.25 -9.40 -7.05
C ALA A 325 -22.81 -10.65 -7.74
N LYS A 326 -23.46 -10.49 -8.88
CA LYS A 326 -23.71 -11.59 -9.81
C LYS A 326 -22.45 -11.82 -10.67
N PRO A 327 -21.86 -13.02 -10.65
CA PRO A 327 -20.68 -13.32 -11.45
C PRO A 327 -20.90 -13.04 -12.93
N ALA A 328 -19.89 -12.48 -13.60
CA ALA A 328 -19.89 -12.43 -15.06
C ALA A 328 -19.91 -13.87 -15.61
N ALA A 329 -20.90 -14.19 -16.41
CA ALA A 329 -21.08 -15.52 -16.95
C ALA A 329 -20.36 -15.65 -18.29
N HIS A 330 -19.93 -16.86 -18.61
CA HIS A 330 -19.52 -17.19 -19.96
C HIS A 330 -20.75 -17.12 -20.90
N GLY A 331 -20.64 -16.33 -21.96
CA GLY A 331 -21.67 -16.14 -22.97
C GLY A 331 -21.03 -15.99 -24.36
N ASP A 332 -21.73 -15.36 -25.27
CA ASP A 332 -21.22 -15.07 -26.63
C ASP A 332 -20.09 -14.02 -26.66
N ARG A 333 -19.91 -13.29 -25.57
CA ARG A 333 -18.85 -12.29 -25.41
C ARG A 333 -17.69 -12.84 -24.57
N ASP A 334 -16.49 -12.36 -24.84
CA ASP A 334 -15.35 -12.61 -23.95
C ASP A 334 -15.59 -12.04 -22.56
N ILE A 335 -14.89 -12.58 -21.56
CA ILE A 335 -15.10 -12.23 -20.14
C ILE A 335 -14.81 -10.75 -19.84
N ILE A 336 -13.89 -10.13 -20.59
CA ILE A 336 -13.52 -8.71 -20.41
C ILE A 336 -14.68 -7.84 -20.90
N SER A 337 -15.18 -8.09 -22.13
CA SER A 337 -16.36 -7.39 -22.68
C SER A 337 -17.58 -7.53 -21.77
N GLN A 338 -17.82 -8.71 -21.24
CA GLN A 338 -18.93 -8.98 -20.32
C GLN A 338 -18.77 -8.19 -19.01
N THR A 339 -17.56 -8.18 -18.46
CA THR A 339 -17.23 -7.44 -17.22
C THR A 339 -17.42 -5.93 -17.42
N ILE A 340 -16.93 -5.36 -18.53
CA ILE A 340 -17.06 -3.93 -18.81
C ILE A 340 -18.52 -3.56 -19.06
N ALA A 341 -19.29 -4.40 -19.72
CA ALA A 341 -20.73 -4.17 -19.92
C ALA A 341 -21.51 -4.17 -18.57
N GLN A 342 -21.21 -5.09 -17.66
CA GLN A 342 -21.81 -5.09 -16.30
C GLN A 342 -21.41 -3.83 -15.52
N LEU A 343 -20.13 -3.43 -15.61
CA LEU A 343 -19.66 -2.18 -15.00
C LEU A 343 -20.44 -0.99 -15.55
N GLY A 344 -20.55 -0.87 -16.87
CA GLY A 344 -21.26 0.24 -17.52
C GLY A 344 -22.72 0.31 -17.10
N GLN A 345 -23.44 -0.81 -17.09
CA GLN A 345 -24.83 -0.83 -16.63
C GLN A 345 -24.95 -0.35 -15.17
N TYR A 346 -24.10 -0.86 -14.30
CA TYR A 346 -24.13 -0.49 -12.89
C TYR A 346 -23.77 0.99 -12.66
N VAL A 347 -22.80 1.54 -13.40
CA VAL A 347 -22.44 2.96 -13.39
C VAL A 347 -23.64 3.82 -13.81
N HIS A 348 -24.35 3.44 -14.87
CA HIS A 348 -25.55 4.14 -15.34
C HIS A 348 -26.66 4.14 -14.29
N ASP A 349 -26.90 2.99 -13.65
CA ASP A 349 -27.93 2.86 -12.61
C ASP A 349 -27.62 3.75 -11.41
N LEU A 350 -26.35 3.79 -10.98
CA LEU A 350 -25.93 4.65 -9.88
C LEU A 350 -25.94 6.13 -10.26
N ASP A 351 -25.61 6.50 -11.49
CA ASP A 351 -25.75 7.88 -11.99
C ASP A 351 -27.20 8.38 -11.87
N THR A 352 -28.14 7.49 -12.17
CA THR A 352 -29.58 7.79 -12.07
C THR A 352 -30.03 7.94 -10.60
N GLY A 353 -29.53 7.09 -9.72
CA GLY A 353 -29.95 7.06 -8.32
C GLY A 353 -29.22 8.06 -7.41
N TYR A 354 -27.93 8.28 -7.64
CA TYR A 354 -27.05 9.07 -6.75
C TYR A 354 -26.42 10.29 -7.41
N GLY A 355 -26.64 10.49 -8.71
CA GLY A 355 -26.06 11.60 -9.49
C GLY A 355 -24.73 11.25 -10.14
N LYS A 356 -24.38 12.06 -11.14
CA LYS A 356 -23.16 11.87 -11.93
C LYS A 356 -21.94 12.45 -11.21
N PRO A 357 -20.73 11.91 -11.47
CA PRO A 357 -19.49 12.54 -11.02
C PRO A 357 -19.29 13.92 -11.68
N ARG A 358 -18.39 14.73 -11.11
CA ARG A 358 -18.00 16.02 -11.72
C ARG A 358 -17.35 15.80 -13.08
N GLU A 359 -16.44 14.81 -13.16
CA GLU A 359 -15.74 14.41 -14.38
C GLU A 359 -15.57 12.90 -14.42
N ARG A 360 -15.59 12.34 -15.62
CA ARG A 360 -15.43 10.89 -15.86
C ARG A 360 -14.54 10.65 -17.07
N PHE A 361 -13.48 9.88 -16.88
CA PHE A 361 -12.51 9.47 -17.88
C PHE A 361 -12.57 7.96 -18.04
N TRP A 362 -12.67 7.51 -19.29
CA TRP A 362 -12.51 6.11 -19.64
C TRP A 362 -11.26 5.92 -20.45
N PHE A 363 -10.39 5.04 -20.02
CA PHE A 363 -9.20 4.60 -20.74
C PHE A 363 -9.32 3.13 -21.08
N SER A 364 -9.18 2.80 -22.36
CA SER A 364 -8.94 1.43 -22.82
C SER A 364 -8.03 1.48 -24.04
N PRO A 365 -6.95 0.68 -24.06
CA PRO A 365 -6.10 0.55 -25.25
C PRO A 365 -6.82 -0.19 -26.39
N ASN A 366 -7.95 -0.83 -26.11
CA ASN A 366 -8.70 -1.64 -27.03
C ASN A 366 -10.09 -1.04 -27.31
N LEU A 367 -10.31 -0.63 -28.54
CA LEU A 367 -11.59 -0.04 -28.97
C LEU A 367 -12.81 -0.97 -28.87
N ARG A 368 -12.58 -2.27 -28.68
CA ARG A 368 -13.68 -3.25 -28.45
C ARG A 368 -14.29 -3.15 -27.04
N TYR A 369 -13.68 -2.39 -26.16
CA TYR A 369 -14.07 -2.26 -24.76
C TYR A 369 -14.52 -0.84 -24.40
N PRO A 370 -15.59 -0.31 -25.04
CA PRO A 370 -16.13 0.99 -24.67
C PRO A 370 -16.85 0.89 -23.32
N LEU A 371 -16.83 1.97 -22.54
CA LEU A 371 -17.72 2.11 -21.40
C LEU A 371 -19.04 2.70 -21.87
N SER A 372 -19.96 1.85 -22.26
CA SER A 372 -21.27 2.23 -22.85
C SER A 372 -22.37 1.28 -22.41
N ILE A 373 -23.60 1.74 -22.55
CA ILE A 373 -24.83 0.94 -22.43
C ILE A 373 -25.62 1.00 -23.73
N VAL A 374 -26.52 0.05 -23.89
CA VAL A 374 -27.50 0.08 -24.98
C VAL A 374 -28.88 0.35 -24.41
N GLU A 375 -29.45 1.50 -24.72
CA GLU A 375 -30.81 1.87 -24.34
C GLU A 375 -31.60 2.25 -25.59
N ASN A 376 -32.82 1.71 -25.72
CA ASN A 376 -33.68 1.95 -26.87
C ASN A 376 -33.00 1.68 -28.24
N LYS A 377 -32.13 0.66 -28.32
CA LYS A 377 -31.31 0.31 -29.48
C LYS A 377 -30.23 1.35 -29.86
N GLN A 378 -29.97 2.30 -28.99
CA GLN A 378 -28.87 3.28 -29.15
C GLN A 378 -27.78 3.01 -28.14
N GLU A 379 -26.54 3.10 -28.59
CA GLU A 379 -25.39 3.03 -27.72
C GLU A 379 -25.15 4.40 -27.07
N ILE A 380 -25.09 4.42 -25.73
CA ILE A 380 -24.85 5.61 -24.93
C ILE A 380 -23.48 5.47 -24.27
N THR A 381 -22.55 6.32 -24.63
CA THR A 381 -21.24 6.41 -23.98
C THR A 381 -21.39 7.10 -22.62
N LEU A 382 -20.81 6.50 -21.57
CA LEU A 382 -20.96 6.98 -20.19
C LEU A 382 -19.86 7.95 -19.78
N ALA A 383 -18.69 7.91 -20.41
CA ALA A 383 -17.57 8.79 -20.09
C ALA A 383 -17.55 10.04 -20.96
N GLN A 384 -17.27 11.21 -20.35
CA GLN A 384 -17.08 12.47 -21.10
C GLN A 384 -15.77 12.42 -21.91
N HIS A 385 -14.74 11.74 -21.37
CA HIS A 385 -13.43 11.63 -22.00
C HIS A 385 -13.07 10.17 -22.25
N ASN A 386 -12.94 9.80 -23.52
CA ASN A 386 -12.51 8.47 -23.95
C ASN A 386 -11.08 8.55 -24.47
N LEU A 387 -10.14 7.98 -23.75
CA LEU A 387 -8.71 8.13 -23.96
C LEU A 387 -8.08 6.79 -24.33
N LYS A 388 -7.03 6.83 -25.18
CA LYS A 388 -6.41 5.63 -25.73
C LYS A 388 -5.05 5.31 -25.13
N SER A 389 -4.47 6.25 -24.41
CA SER A 389 -3.15 6.08 -23.80
C SER A 389 -3.12 6.62 -22.37
N LEU A 390 -2.20 6.10 -21.54
CA LEU A 390 -1.93 6.65 -20.23
C LEU A 390 -1.31 8.05 -20.29
N ASP A 391 -0.62 8.36 -21.39
CA ASP A 391 0.00 9.66 -21.62
C ASP A 391 -1.02 10.74 -22.02
N GLU A 392 -2.24 10.34 -22.39
CA GLU A 392 -3.40 11.22 -22.51
C GLU A 392 -4.19 11.28 -21.20
N LEU A 393 -4.41 10.12 -20.54
CA LEU A 393 -5.23 10.00 -19.34
C LEU A 393 -4.66 10.81 -18.16
N ILE A 394 -3.38 10.61 -17.85
CA ILE A 394 -2.76 11.24 -16.68
C ILE A 394 -2.78 12.77 -16.79
N PRO A 395 -2.31 13.39 -17.88
CA PRO A 395 -2.42 14.84 -18.05
C PRO A 395 -3.84 15.37 -17.97
N ALA A 396 -4.82 14.66 -18.55
CA ALA A 396 -6.23 15.07 -18.51
C ALA A 396 -6.77 15.10 -17.08
N VAL A 397 -6.53 14.06 -16.28
CA VAL A 397 -6.92 14.00 -14.86
C VAL A 397 -6.21 15.10 -14.06
N ILE A 398 -4.90 15.28 -14.25
CA ILE A 398 -4.11 16.29 -13.51
C ILE A 398 -4.57 17.71 -13.87
N LYS A 399 -4.94 17.95 -15.12
CA LYS A 399 -5.51 19.23 -15.55
C LYS A 399 -6.85 19.53 -14.87
N THR A 400 -7.70 18.54 -14.70
CA THR A 400 -9.00 18.71 -14.03
C THR A 400 -8.86 19.10 -12.56
N ILE A 401 -7.80 18.67 -11.89
CA ILE A 401 -7.49 19.10 -10.52
C ILE A 401 -6.70 20.40 -10.45
N GLY A 402 -6.49 21.09 -11.60
CA GLY A 402 -5.93 22.44 -11.67
C GLY A 402 -4.43 22.53 -11.91
N TYR A 403 -3.76 21.46 -12.37
CA TYR A 403 -2.31 21.44 -12.54
C TYR A 403 -1.91 21.03 -13.97
N ASP A 404 -0.72 21.45 -14.39
CA ASP A 404 -0.07 21.00 -15.62
C ASP A 404 0.85 19.81 -15.35
N TRP A 405 0.65 18.70 -16.07
CA TRP A 405 1.42 17.47 -15.84
C TRP A 405 2.91 17.65 -16.08
N THR A 406 3.29 18.42 -17.10
CA THR A 406 4.69 18.67 -17.44
C THR A 406 5.40 19.45 -16.34
N GLU A 407 4.69 20.39 -15.71
CA GLU A 407 5.22 21.18 -14.60
C GLU A 407 5.32 20.38 -13.30
N VAL A 408 4.31 19.57 -12.99
CA VAL A 408 4.33 18.82 -11.73
C VAL A 408 5.38 17.70 -11.74
N GLN A 409 5.71 17.14 -12.90
CA GLN A 409 6.78 16.14 -13.03
C GLN A 409 8.17 16.69 -12.69
N LYS A 410 8.38 18.01 -12.76
CA LYS A 410 9.65 18.66 -12.40
C LYS A 410 9.86 18.72 -10.87
N VAL A 411 8.78 18.56 -10.10
CA VAL A 411 8.87 18.52 -8.64
C VAL A 411 9.37 17.16 -8.21
N VAL A 412 10.62 17.09 -7.86
CA VAL A 412 11.27 15.90 -7.32
C VAL A 412 11.29 16.03 -5.79
N VAL A 413 10.97 14.93 -5.10
CA VAL A 413 11.35 14.80 -3.69
C VAL A 413 12.87 14.79 -3.70
N ASN A 414 13.52 15.90 -3.33
CA ASN A 414 14.96 15.95 -3.19
C ASN A 414 15.38 14.86 -2.18
N ALA A 415 15.65 13.67 -2.69
CA ALA A 415 16.63 12.82 -2.10
C ALA A 415 17.94 13.59 -2.32
N GLU A 416 18.37 14.34 -1.31
CA GLU A 416 19.69 14.91 -1.31
C GLU A 416 20.65 13.81 -1.78
N SER A 417 21.35 14.14 -2.84
CA SER A 417 22.51 13.44 -3.32
C SER A 417 23.43 13.13 -2.14
N THR A 418 23.28 11.98 -1.54
CA THR A 418 24.33 11.34 -0.77
C THR A 418 25.12 10.51 -1.77
N SER A 419 26.04 11.20 -2.47
CA SER A 419 27.25 10.58 -3.01
C SER A 419 28.06 9.93 -1.90
#